data_a6c4eb1db2fa9a0061d5de09f3ad31ce
#
_entry.id   a6c4eb1db2fa9a0061d5de09f3ad31ce
#
_cell.length_a   1.000
_cell.length_b   1.000
_cell.length_c   1.000
_cell.angle_alpha   90.00
_cell.angle_beta   90.00
_cell.angle_gamma   90.00
#
_symmetry.space_group_name_H-M   'P 1'
#
loop_
_entity.id
_entity.type
_entity.pdbx_description
1 polymer ?
#
loop_
_entity_poly.entity_id
_entity_poly.type
_entity_poly.pdbx_seq_one_letter_code
_entity_poly.pdbx_strand_id
1 'polypeptide(L)'
;MTKITTMLKIKKSLSILFSISALLIMTAYAGENLSASDNSFGGFDVYTFSAGDKDATYYLNENTLHIQERSLGSRYNSYDQTITFSTIEKNGVPYIRYTESDRQYVSSDSKKFEVKKNDGMEREAVFFKNEYFFVLLNKDGTCLYGAKNAYDTWEYHVHDTEVKQSSFLKEKTKSYSINDMGCNFPEKRMVWGAPWCEGVQGQGIGERLEFSLKKNNSYAEVFGKQKIFISIGYVDYSRPDLYNANSRPKILSVYINNTFYKDVRLEDTSDYQDLLKDRTLAASDTIKLVIKDVYPGEKYQDTCINDIFILPLR
;
A
#
# COMPACT_ATOMS: atom_id res chain seq x y z
N MET A 1 -5.26 -51.05 5.37
CA MET A 1 -5.31 -49.86 6.20
C MET A 1 -3.96 -49.28 6.59
N THR A 2 -2.85 -49.96 6.52
CA THR A 2 -1.52 -49.55 7.02
C THR A 2 -0.75 -48.57 6.09
N LYS A 3 -1.00 -48.59 4.78
CA LYS A 3 -0.26 -47.73 3.81
C LYS A 3 -0.70 -46.25 3.79
N ILE A 4 -1.94 -45.93 4.15
CA ILE A 4 -2.46 -44.56 4.13
C ILE A 4 -1.96 -43.75 5.33
N THR A 5 -1.82 -44.40 6.49
CA THR A 5 -1.31 -43.75 7.72
C THR A 5 0.16 -43.38 7.63
N THR A 6 0.96 -44.16 6.86
CA THR A 6 2.39 -43.87 6.65
C THR A 6 2.59 -42.68 5.70
N MET A 7 1.76 -42.53 4.66
CA MET A 7 1.82 -41.37 3.74
C MET A 7 1.41 -40.04 4.42
N LEU A 8 0.45 -40.05 5.34
CA LEU A 8 0.06 -38.83 6.09
C LEU A 8 1.14 -38.43 7.08
N LYS A 9 1.85 -39.36 7.70
CA LYS A 9 2.99 -39.05 8.59
C LYS A 9 4.18 -38.47 7.81
N ILE A 10 4.44 -38.98 6.61
CA ILE A 10 5.53 -38.44 5.75
C ILE A 10 5.21 -37.03 5.25
N LYS A 11 3.95 -36.76 4.84
CA LYS A 11 3.56 -35.39 4.43
C LYS A 11 3.65 -34.37 5.59
N LYS A 12 3.24 -34.73 6.81
CA LYS A 12 3.41 -33.84 7.98
C LYS A 12 4.88 -33.64 8.35
N SER A 13 5.70 -34.67 8.24
CA SER A 13 7.15 -34.57 8.53
C SER A 13 7.89 -33.72 7.48
N LEU A 14 7.51 -33.80 6.18
CA LEU A 14 8.08 -32.95 5.14
C LEU A 14 7.69 -31.48 5.29
N SER A 15 6.44 -31.17 5.66
CA SER A 15 6.02 -29.77 5.87
C SER A 15 6.72 -29.13 7.08
N ILE A 16 6.97 -29.91 8.13
CA ILE A 16 7.73 -29.43 9.31
C ILE A 16 9.24 -29.29 9.00
N LEU A 17 9.82 -30.18 8.18
CA LEU A 17 11.20 -30.04 7.74
C LEU A 17 11.40 -28.85 6.78
N PHE A 18 10.42 -28.56 5.94
CA PHE A 18 10.49 -27.38 5.05
C PHE A 18 10.39 -26.06 5.83
N SER A 19 9.55 -25.99 6.87
CA SER A 19 9.48 -24.80 7.75
C SER A 19 10.75 -24.64 8.62
N ILE A 20 11.36 -25.71 9.09
CA ILE A 20 12.58 -25.65 9.91
C ILE A 20 13.82 -25.33 9.06
N SER A 21 13.93 -25.87 7.85
CA SER A 21 15.05 -25.57 6.95
C SER A 21 14.95 -24.14 6.37
N ALA A 22 13.74 -23.65 6.08
CA ALA A 22 13.52 -22.25 5.71
C ALA A 22 13.89 -21.31 6.88
N LEU A 23 13.53 -21.65 8.11
CA LEU A 23 13.85 -20.88 9.31
C LEU A 23 15.37 -20.84 9.59
N LEU A 24 16.10 -21.95 9.40
CA LEU A 24 17.56 -22.02 9.60
C LEU A 24 18.36 -21.28 8.52
N ILE A 25 17.88 -21.27 7.28
CA ILE A 25 18.50 -20.51 6.19
C ILE A 25 18.25 -19.01 6.36
N MET A 26 17.06 -18.61 6.86
CA MET A 26 16.69 -17.21 7.07
C MET A 26 17.43 -16.53 8.23
N THR A 27 17.78 -17.26 9.29
CA THR A 27 18.56 -16.70 10.41
C THR A 27 20.03 -16.43 10.07
N ALA A 28 20.59 -17.08 9.04
CA ALA A 28 21.94 -16.85 8.58
C ALA A 28 22.09 -15.60 7.68
N TYR A 29 20.99 -15.13 7.07
CA TYR A 29 20.99 -13.99 6.12
C TYR A 29 20.56 -12.66 6.72
N ALA A 30 20.05 -12.63 7.94
CA ALA A 30 19.60 -11.38 8.60
C ALA A 30 20.73 -10.39 8.95
N GLY A 31 21.97 -10.69 8.59
CA GLY A 31 23.17 -9.87 8.87
C GLY A 31 23.80 -9.19 7.65
N GLU A 32 23.34 -9.46 6.44
CA GLU A 32 23.89 -8.81 5.25
C GLU A 32 22.96 -7.71 4.75
N ASN A 33 23.52 -6.52 4.59
CA ASN A 33 22.84 -5.35 3.98
C ASN A 33 22.39 -5.70 2.56
N LEU A 34 21.13 -6.10 2.39
CA LEU A 34 20.50 -6.28 1.09
C LEU A 34 20.42 -4.91 0.41
N SER A 35 21.12 -4.75 -0.69
CA SER A 35 21.01 -3.57 -1.53
C SER A 35 19.58 -3.50 -2.11
N ALA A 36 19.05 -2.30 -2.28
CA ALA A 36 17.69 -2.03 -2.74
C ALA A 36 17.32 -2.60 -4.15
N SER A 37 18.18 -3.42 -4.75
CA SER A 37 18.02 -3.94 -6.11
C SER A 37 17.53 -5.40 -6.18
N ASP A 38 17.41 -6.12 -5.05
CA ASP A 38 16.99 -7.53 -5.08
C ASP A 38 16.09 -7.85 -3.87
N ASN A 39 14.84 -7.41 -3.96
CA ASN A 39 13.83 -7.62 -2.93
C ASN A 39 13.07 -8.95 -3.11
N SER A 40 13.64 -9.91 -3.83
CA SER A 40 13.05 -11.22 -4.02
C SER A 40 13.87 -12.31 -3.35
N PHE A 41 13.23 -13.17 -2.58
CA PHE A 41 13.84 -14.36 -1.99
C PHE A 41 12.99 -15.58 -2.29
N GLY A 42 13.54 -16.53 -3.03
CA GLY A 42 12.86 -17.80 -3.31
C GLY A 42 11.52 -17.65 -4.05
N GLY A 43 11.35 -16.60 -4.88
CA GLY A 43 10.12 -16.32 -5.61
C GLY A 43 9.09 -15.49 -4.81
N PHE A 44 9.51 -14.88 -3.70
CA PHE A 44 8.70 -13.97 -2.90
C PHE A 44 9.25 -12.55 -2.98
N ASP A 45 8.36 -11.57 -3.07
CA ASP A 45 8.69 -10.17 -2.75
C ASP A 45 8.83 -10.03 -1.24
N VAL A 46 9.88 -9.40 -0.76
CA VAL A 46 10.17 -9.26 0.66
C VAL A 46 9.98 -7.81 1.09
N TYR A 47 9.17 -7.61 2.12
CA TYR A 47 8.93 -6.29 2.71
C TYR A 47 9.26 -6.34 4.20
N THR A 48 9.76 -5.24 4.73
CA THR A 48 10.09 -5.13 6.15
C THR A 48 9.35 -3.95 6.77
N PHE A 49 9.01 -4.12 8.04
CA PHE A 49 8.41 -3.07 8.85
C PHE A 49 9.15 -3.02 10.19
N SER A 50 9.51 -1.83 10.63
CA SER A 50 10.09 -1.61 11.95
C SER A 50 9.47 -0.36 12.55
N ALA A 51 8.84 -0.49 13.70
CA ALA A 51 8.27 0.64 14.44
C ALA A 51 8.27 0.37 15.94
N GLY A 52 8.99 1.19 16.68
CA GLY A 52 9.08 1.10 18.13
C GLY A 52 9.68 -0.22 18.60
N ASP A 53 8.86 -1.07 19.21
CA ASP A 53 9.24 -2.39 19.74
C ASP A 53 8.85 -3.56 18.81
N LYS A 54 8.46 -3.27 17.57
CA LYS A 54 8.01 -4.27 16.61
C LYS A 54 8.83 -4.26 15.34
N ASP A 55 9.28 -5.44 14.95
CA ASP A 55 9.85 -5.71 13.64
C ASP A 55 9.01 -6.79 12.95
N ALA A 56 8.71 -6.61 11.69
CA ALA A 56 8.02 -7.61 10.89
C ALA A 56 8.71 -7.79 9.53
N THR A 57 8.75 -9.03 9.07
CA THR A 57 9.15 -9.37 7.71
C THR A 57 7.99 -10.08 7.03
N TYR A 58 7.70 -9.66 5.83
CA TYR A 58 6.61 -10.15 5.02
C TYR A 58 7.17 -10.74 3.74
N TYR A 59 6.76 -11.95 3.42
CA TYR A 59 7.11 -12.66 2.20
C TYR A 59 5.84 -12.83 1.37
N LEU A 60 5.76 -12.12 0.26
CA LEU A 60 4.58 -12.04 -0.59
C LEU A 60 4.83 -12.67 -1.94
N ASN A 61 3.93 -13.53 -2.39
CA ASN A 61 3.85 -14.00 -3.77
C ASN A 61 2.44 -13.78 -4.33
N GLU A 62 2.09 -14.41 -5.44
CA GLU A 62 0.82 -14.21 -6.14
C GLU A 62 -0.42 -14.50 -5.29
N ASN A 63 -0.34 -15.44 -4.35
CA ASN A 63 -1.50 -15.92 -3.58
C ASN A 63 -1.23 -16.17 -2.10
N THR A 64 -0.06 -15.81 -1.62
CA THR A 64 0.34 -16.09 -0.23
C THR A 64 1.12 -14.92 0.35
N LEU A 65 0.74 -14.51 1.55
CA LEU A 65 1.49 -13.59 2.40
C LEU A 65 1.92 -14.34 3.67
N HIS A 66 3.22 -14.55 3.80
CA HIS A 66 3.80 -15.12 5.01
C HIS A 66 4.35 -14.00 5.89
N ILE A 67 3.99 -14.01 7.16
CA ILE A 67 4.24 -12.95 8.13
C ILE A 67 5.10 -13.49 9.25
N GLN A 68 6.24 -12.84 9.49
CA GLN A 68 7.08 -13.05 10.64
C GLN A 68 7.19 -11.75 11.44
N GLU A 69 6.58 -11.69 12.61
CA GLU A 69 6.66 -10.54 13.50
C GLU A 69 7.49 -10.85 14.73
N ARG A 70 8.32 -9.89 15.14
CA ARG A 70 9.06 -9.90 16.41
C ARG A 70 8.63 -8.70 17.25
N SER A 71 8.46 -8.91 18.54
CA SER A 71 8.17 -7.84 19.51
C SER A 71 9.25 -7.83 20.59
N LEU A 72 9.90 -6.70 20.81
CA LEU A 72 11.06 -6.56 21.72
C LEU A 72 10.66 -6.41 23.20
N GLY A 73 9.39 -6.28 23.54
CA GLY A 73 8.93 -6.00 24.90
C GLY A 73 7.93 -7.00 25.49
N SER A 74 7.52 -8.02 24.76
CA SER A 74 6.49 -8.94 25.19
C SER A 74 7.00 -10.29 25.66
N ARG A 75 6.16 -11.00 26.43
CA ARG A 75 6.41 -12.37 26.89
C ARG A 75 6.57 -13.37 25.72
N TYR A 76 6.01 -13.02 24.54
CA TYR A 76 6.11 -13.75 23.29
C TYR A 76 6.75 -12.83 22.27
N ASN A 77 7.95 -13.16 21.84
CA ASN A 77 8.78 -12.26 21.06
C ASN A 77 8.63 -12.42 19.56
N SER A 78 7.93 -13.45 19.09
CA SER A 78 7.68 -13.61 17.67
C SER A 78 6.42 -14.40 17.40
N TYR A 79 5.76 -14.12 16.30
CA TYR A 79 4.75 -15.01 15.75
C TYR A 79 4.95 -15.21 14.26
N ASP A 80 4.41 -16.32 13.78
CA ASP A 80 4.44 -16.76 12.40
C ASP A 80 3.00 -17.03 11.96
N GLN A 81 2.63 -16.51 10.78
CA GLN A 81 1.29 -16.70 10.22
C GLN A 81 1.35 -16.68 8.69
N THR A 82 0.47 -17.42 8.06
CA THR A 82 0.29 -17.39 6.61
C THR A 82 -1.14 -16.98 6.26
N ILE A 83 -1.26 -16.05 5.32
CA ILE A 83 -2.51 -15.68 4.68
C ILE A 83 -2.47 -16.25 3.26
N THR A 84 -3.48 -17.02 2.91
CA THR A 84 -3.69 -17.50 1.53
C THR A 84 -4.84 -16.70 0.92
N PHE A 85 -4.66 -16.18 -0.28
CA PHE A 85 -5.64 -15.31 -0.90
C PHE A 85 -5.81 -15.53 -2.40
N SER A 86 -6.91 -15.03 -2.92
CA SER A 86 -7.18 -14.85 -4.35
C SER A 86 -7.57 -13.39 -4.61
N THR A 87 -7.09 -12.84 -5.71
CA THR A 87 -7.46 -11.49 -6.14
C THR A 87 -8.86 -11.48 -6.75
N ILE A 88 -9.63 -10.46 -6.44
CA ILE A 88 -10.90 -10.15 -7.04
C ILE A 88 -10.99 -8.66 -7.34
N GLU A 89 -11.79 -8.29 -8.31
CA GLU A 89 -12.03 -6.88 -8.64
C GLU A 89 -13.52 -6.55 -8.51
N LYS A 90 -13.82 -5.38 -7.97
CA LYS A 90 -15.16 -4.84 -7.89
C LYS A 90 -15.17 -3.41 -8.43
N ASN A 91 -15.69 -3.24 -9.65
CA ASN A 91 -15.78 -1.94 -10.31
C ASN A 91 -14.44 -1.19 -10.41
N GLY A 92 -13.37 -1.87 -10.77
CA GLY A 92 -12.02 -1.28 -10.88
C GLY A 92 -11.27 -1.13 -9.54
N VAL A 93 -11.87 -1.58 -8.43
CA VAL A 93 -11.24 -1.56 -7.11
C VAL A 93 -10.72 -2.94 -6.77
N PRO A 94 -9.41 -3.10 -6.45
CA PRO A 94 -8.82 -4.39 -6.13
C PRO A 94 -9.18 -4.83 -4.72
N TYR A 95 -9.59 -6.10 -4.60
CA TYR A 95 -9.83 -6.80 -3.34
C TYR A 95 -9.14 -8.14 -3.37
N ILE A 96 -9.00 -8.74 -2.21
CA ILE A 96 -8.69 -10.15 -2.06
C ILE A 96 -9.76 -10.86 -1.24
N ARG A 97 -9.95 -12.14 -1.51
CA ARG A 97 -10.55 -13.10 -0.57
C ARG A 97 -9.45 -13.91 0.06
N TYR A 98 -9.45 -14.00 1.36
CA TYR A 98 -8.35 -14.60 2.07
C TYR A 98 -8.79 -15.46 3.26
N THR A 99 -7.94 -16.42 3.59
CA THR A 99 -8.00 -17.19 4.83
C THR A 99 -6.67 -17.07 5.56
N GLU A 100 -6.72 -17.11 6.87
CA GLU A 100 -5.53 -17.06 7.73
C GLU A 100 -5.22 -18.46 8.28
N SER A 101 -3.94 -18.81 8.35
CA SER A 101 -3.50 -19.97 9.13
C SER A 101 -3.61 -19.68 10.64
N ASP A 102 -3.47 -20.74 11.44
CA ASP A 102 -3.22 -20.57 12.87
C ASP A 102 -1.98 -19.71 13.10
N ARG A 103 -2.01 -18.86 14.12
CA ARG A 103 -0.83 -18.10 14.57
C ARG A 103 0.04 -18.93 15.48
N GLN A 104 1.32 -18.99 15.18
CA GLN A 104 2.30 -19.71 15.96
C GLN A 104 3.16 -18.70 16.72
N TYR A 105 3.06 -18.70 18.03
CA TYR A 105 3.83 -17.82 18.91
C TYR A 105 5.02 -18.55 19.52
N VAL A 106 6.17 -17.89 19.50
CA VAL A 106 7.41 -18.43 20.09
C VAL A 106 7.87 -17.48 21.20
N SER A 107 8.15 -18.03 22.40
CA SER A 107 8.69 -17.22 23.50
C SER A 107 10.12 -16.78 23.22
N SER A 108 10.58 -15.73 23.93
CA SER A 108 11.94 -15.15 23.79
C SER A 108 13.08 -16.14 24.02
N ASP A 109 12.83 -17.15 24.84
CA ASP A 109 13.81 -18.21 25.12
C ASP A 109 13.65 -19.42 24.18
N SER A 110 12.77 -19.33 23.18
CA SER A 110 12.41 -20.40 22.22
C SER A 110 11.92 -21.71 22.88
N LYS A 111 11.55 -21.67 24.17
CA LYS A 111 11.15 -22.84 24.95
C LYS A 111 9.65 -23.04 25.03
N LYS A 112 8.88 -21.98 24.82
CA LYS A 112 7.41 -22.05 24.83
C LYS A 112 6.86 -21.77 23.44
N PHE A 113 5.96 -22.62 23.04
CA PHE A 113 5.26 -22.55 21.77
C PHE A 113 3.75 -22.55 22.06
N GLU A 114 3.07 -21.53 21.55
CA GLU A 114 1.63 -21.41 21.67
C GLU A 114 1.02 -21.29 20.28
N VAL A 115 -0.07 -21.99 20.03
CA VAL A 115 -0.81 -21.90 18.79
C VAL A 115 -2.17 -21.28 19.07
N LYS A 116 -2.39 -20.07 18.55
CA LYS A 116 -3.70 -19.45 18.53
C LYS A 116 -4.46 -19.92 17.29
N LYS A 117 -5.53 -20.67 17.51
CA LYS A 117 -6.38 -21.18 16.44
C LYS A 117 -7.07 -20.04 15.70
N ASN A 118 -7.09 -20.14 14.39
CA ASN A 118 -7.94 -19.32 13.54
C ASN A 118 -9.28 -20.03 13.30
N ASP A 119 -10.30 -19.26 12.98
CA ASP A 119 -11.66 -19.80 12.72
C ASP A 119 -11.79 -20.43 11.33
N GLY A 120 -10.78 -20.27 10.46
CA GLY A 120 -10.78 -20.78 9.08
C GLY A 120 -11.77 -20.06 8.15
N MET A 121 -12.36 -18.96 8.59
CA MET A 121 -13.33 -18.22 7.79
C MET A 121 -12.66 -17.47 6.65
N GLU A 122 -13.31 -17.48 5.49
CA GLU A 122 -12.95 -16.64 4.36
C GLU A 122 -13.39 -15.18 4.63
N ARG A 123 -12.50 -14.24 4.40
CA ARG A 123 -12.70 -12.81 4.55
C ARG A 123 -12.36 -12.07 3.28
N GLU A 124 -12.85 -10.84 3.18
CA GLU A 124 -12.46 -9.92 2.11
C GLU A 124 -11.70 -8.73 2.68
N ALA A 125 -10.68 -8.31 1.95
CA ALA A 125 -9.88 -7.13 2.26
C ALA A 125 -9.51 -6.38 0.99
N VAL A 126 -9.08 -5.14 1.14
CA VAL A 126 -8.49 -4.34 0.07
C VAL A 126 -6.99 -4.58 0.08
N PHE A 127 -6.41 -4.76 -1.09
CA PHE A 127 -5.01 -5.08 -1.22
C PHE A 127 -4.34 -4.22 -2.28
N PHE A 128 -3.28 -3.51 -1.88
CA PHE A 128 -2.41 -2.77 -2.78
C PHE A 128 -0.99 -3.29 -2.66
N LYS A 129 -0.30 -3.37 -3.78
CA LYS A 129 1.07 -3.81 -3.84
C LYS A 129 1.81 -3.13 -4.99
N ASN A 130 3.05 -2.74 -4.76
CA ASN A 130 4.03 -2.38 -5.77
C ASN A 130 5.45 -2.72 -5.27
N GLU A 131 6.48 -2.34 -6.01
CA GLU A 131 7.88 -2.62 -5.65
C GLU A 131 8.34 -1.97 -4.34
N TYR A 132 7.64 -0.94 -3.85
CA TYR A 132 8.03 -0.16 -2.67
C TYR A 132 7.24 -0.50 -1.41
N PHE A 133 5.99 -0.93 -1.55
CA PHE A 133 5.12 -1.23 -0.40
C PHE A 133 4.02 -2.21 -0.76
N PHE A 134 3.46 -2.81 0.26
CA PHE A 134 2.14 -3.43 0.18
C PHE A 134 1.29 -3.00 1.37
N VAL A 135 -0.02 -3.08 1.22
CA VAL A 135 -0.97 -2.86 2.31
C VAL A 135 -2.21 -3.73 2.12
N LEU A 136 -2.65 -4.30 3.23
CA LEU A 136 -3.89 -5.06 3.35
C LEU A 136 -4.81 -4.35 4.33
N LEU A 137 -5.99 -3.94 3.87
CA LEU A 137 -6.94 -3.15 4.63
C LEU A 137 -8.27 -3.87 4.76
N ASN A 138 -8.89 -3.73 5.93
CA ASN A 138 -10.31 -4.01 6.08
C ASN A 138 -11.15 -3.03 5.24
N LYS A 139 -12.39 -3.38 4.97
CA LYS A 139 -13.36 -2.52 4.25
C LYS A 139 -13.65 -1.19 4.94
N ASP A 140 -13.42 -1.09 6.24
CA ASP A 140 -13.53 0.14 7.02
C ASP A 140 -12.26 1.02 6.98
N GLY A 141 -11.27 0.62 6.18
CA GLY A 141 -9.99 1.30 6.04
C GLY A 141 -8.98 0.99 7.15
N THR A 142 -9.30 0.11 8.10
CA THR A 142 -8.33 -0.31 9.12
C THR A 142 -7.23 -1.15 8.50
N CYS A 143 -5.98 -0.77 8.73
CA CYS A 143 -4.83 -1.55 8.26
C CYS A 143 -4.73 -2.86 9.02
N LEU A 144 -4.73 -3.98 8.29
CA LEU A 144 -4.47 -5.31 8.81
C LEU A 144 -2.96 -5.58 8.81
N TYR A 145 -2.35 -5.42 7.66
CA TYR A 145 -0.92 -5.62 7.44
C TYR A 145 -0.43 -4.62 6.40
N GLY A 146 0.78 -4.15 6.59
CA GLY A 146 1.43 -3.29 5.61
C GLY A 146 2.90 -3.13 5.92
N ALA A 147 3.70 -3.04 4.89
CA ALA A 147 5.10 -2.79 5.00
C ALA A 147 5.63 -2.08 3.75
N LYS A 148 6.77 -1.44 3.92
CA LYS A 148 7.48 -0.74 2.88
C LYS A 148 8.83 -1.36 2.67
N ASN A 149 9.23 -1.38 1.42
CA ASN A 149 10.56 -1.79 1.02
C ASN A 149 11.61 -0.68 1.18
N ALA A 150 11.18 0.51 1.49
CA ALA A 150 12.06 1.65 1.70
C ALA A 150 12.32 1.82 3.19
N TYR A 151 13.58 1.87 3.54
CA TYR A 151 14.09 2.09 4.89
C TYR A 151 13.43 3.27 5.59
N ASP A 152 12.90 3.07 6.81
CA ASP A 152 12.48 4.12 7.77
C ASP A 152 11.95 5.41 7.13
N THR A 153 11.13 5.30 6.15
CA THR A 153 10.66 6.46 5.43
C THR A 153 9.29 6.83 5.93
N TRP A 154 9.20 8.02 6.40
CA TRP A 154 7.95 8.67 6.68
C TRP A 154 7.37 9.11 5.34
N GLU A 155 6.48 8.30 4.74
CA GLU A 155 5.64 8.79 3.65
C GLU A 155 4.76 9.90 4.17
N TYR A 156 4.34 10.75 3.27
CA TYR A 156 3.39 11.80 3.56
C TYR A 156 2.48 12.03 2.35
N HIS A 157 1.31 12.50 2.64
CA HIS A 157 0.32 12.79 1.61
C HIS A 157 0.48 14.23 1.13
N VAL A 158 -0.03 14.49 -0.06
CA VAL A 158 0.08 15.82 -0.67
C VAL A 158 -0.53 16.92 0.20
N HIS A 159 -1.57 16.61 0.99
CA HIS A 159 -2.17 17.58 1.92
C HIS A 159 -1.27 17.97 3.10
N ASP A 160 -0.21 17.21 3.39
CA ASP A 160 0.81 17.57 4.38
C ASP A 160 1.82 18.60 3.86
N THR A 161 1.70 18.98 2.60
CA THR A 161 2.60 19.94 1.92
C THR A 161 1.88 21.24 1.62
N GLU A 162 2.61 22.22 1.09
CA GLU A 162 1.98 23.39 0.48
C GLU A 162 1.30 22.96 -0.83
N VAL A 163 -0.02 22.97 -0.84
CA VAL A 163 -0.82 22.54 -1.98
C VAL A 163 -1.78 23.62 -2.44
N LYS A 164 -1.91 23.75 -3.75
CA LYS A 164 -2.91 24.59 -4.43
C LYS A 164 -3.73 23.74 -5.38
N GLN A 165 -5.02 24.04 -5.43
CA GLN A 165 -5.97 23.43 -6.35
C GLN A 165 -6.69 24.53 -7.13
N SER A 166 -6.98 24.27 -8.41
CA SER A 166 -7.67 25.24 -9.27
C SER A 166 -9.15 25.38 -8.91
N SER A 167 -9.79 24.24 -8.59
CA SER A 167 -11.16 24.17 -8.10
C SER A 167 -11.36 22.93 -7.24
N PHE A 168 -12.52 22.79 -6.63
CA PHE A 168 -12.99 21.57 -5.99
C PHE A 168 -14.51 21.55 -5.85
N LEU A 169 -15.08 20.37 -5.89
CA LEU A 169 -16.51 20.17 -5.76
C LEU A 169 -16.99 20.46 -4.34
N LYS A 170 -18.08 21.24 -4.22
CA LYS A 170 -18.78 21.50 -2.97
C LYS A 170 -20.24 21.06 -3.09
N GLU A 171 -20.64 20.21 -2.20
CA GLU A 171 -22.04 19.86 -1.98
C GLU A 171 -22.56 20.54 -0.70
N LYS A 172 -23.85 20.38 -0.41
CA LYS A 172 -24.46 21.03 0.77
C LYS A 172 -23.78 20.68 2.10
N THR A 173 -23.31 19.45 2.24
CA THR A 173 -22.78 18.91 3.50
C THR A 173 -21.37 18.35 3.38
N LYS A 174 -20.80 18.30 2.17
CA LYS A 174 -19.51 17.68 1.91
C LYS A 174 -18.67 18.54 0.95
N SER A 175 -17.39 18.56 1.19
CA SER A 175 -16.37 19.18 0.36
C SER A 175 -15.40 18.11 -0.14
N TYR A 176 -14.93 18.25 -1.37
CA TYR A 176 -14.01 17.31 -2.00
C TYR A 176 -12.71 18.02 -2.36
N SER A 177 -12.20 18.72 -1.38
CA SER A 177 -10.97 19.50 -1.49
C SER A 177 -9.75 18.61 -1.26
N ILE A 178 -8.60 19.04 -1.79
CA ILE A 178 -7.32 18.38 -1.54
C ILE A 178 -7.00 18.24 -0.02
N ASN A 179 -7.51 19.14 0.81
CA ASN A 179 -7.31 19.08 2.26
C ASN A 179 -8.18 18.00 2.93
N ASP A 180 -9.22 17.52 2.24
CA ASP A 180 -10.08 16.44 2.71
C ASP A 180 -9.59 15.08 2.19
N MET A 181 -8.64 15.10 1.24
CA MET A 181 -8.00 13.94 0.69
C MET A 181 -6.96 13.39 1.66
N GLY A 182 -6.83 12.12 1.71
CA GLY A 182 -5.71 11.53 2.40
C GLY A 182 -6.02 10.32 3.24
N CYS A 183 -5.00 9.56 3.31
CA CYS A 183 -4.88 8.36 4.05
C CYS A 183 -3.78 8.61 5.10
N ASN A 184 -4.10 8.58 6.37
CA ASN A 184 -3.08 8.61 7.41
C ASN A 184 -2.39 7.26 7.49
N PHE A 185 -1.28 7.10 6.75
CA PHE A 185 -0.32 6.06 6.98
C PHE A 185 0.60 6.55 8.11
N PRO A 186 0.79 5.96 9.19
CA PRO A 186 0.86 4.57 9.56
C PRO A 186 0.10 4.25 10.84
N GLU A 187 0.12 3.02 11.22
CA GLU A 187 -0.07 2.45 12.54
C GLU A 187 -1.45 1.92 12.90
N LYS A 188 -2.55 2.47 12.45
CA LYS A 188 -3.85 1.88 12.91
C LYS A 188 -5.05 2.13 12.01
N ARG A 189 -5.04 3.13 11.13
CA ARG A 189 -6.19 3.42 10.26
C ARG A 189 -5.71 4.14 9.02
N MET A 190 -5.80 3.49 7.88
CA MET A 190 -5.97 4.24 6.64
C MET A 190 -7.42 4.72 6.63
N VAL A 191 -7.65 5.88 7.19
CA VAL A 191 -8.96 6.53 7.08
C VAL A 191 -8.95 7.22 5.73
N TRP A 192 -9.71 6.67 4.80
CA TRP A 192 -9.95 7.33 3.52
C TRP A 192 -10.70 8.61 3.78
N GLY A 193 -10.05 9.72 3.48
CA GLY A 193 -10.73 10.99 3.31
C GLY A 193 -11.64 10.97 2.09
N ALA A 194 -12.30 12.07 1.81
CA ALA A 194 -12.92 12.26 0.52
C ALA A 194 -11.83 12.42 -0.56
N PRO A 195 -12.02 11.92 -1.79
CA PRO A 195 -11.12 12.23 -2.89
C PRO A 195 -11.11 13.75 -3.14
N TRP A 196 -10.05 14.27 -3.76
CA TRP A 196 -10.21 15.54 -4.46
C TRP A 196 -11.05 15.31 -5.70
N CYS A 197 -12.12 16.07 -5.87
CA CYS A 197 -12.86 16.13 -7.11
C CYS A 197 -12.88 17.59 -7.58
N GLU A 198 -12.58 17.82 -8.85
CA GLU A 198 -12.64 19.16 -9.40
C GLU A 198 -14.08 19.73 -9.37
N GLY A 199 -14.22 21.05 -9.40
CA GLY A 199 -15.51 21.71 -9.15
C GLY A 199 -16.04 22.53 -10.33
N VAL A 200 -15.55 22.28 -11.55
CA VAL A 200 -16.04 22.97 -12.74
C VAL A 200 -17.10 22.12 -13.48
N GLN A 201 -17.83 22.75 -14.37
CA GLN A 201 -18.77 22.02 -15.22
C GLN A 201 -18.03 21.17 -16.24
N GLY A 202 -18.39 19.89 -16.36
CA GLY A 202 -17.81 18.93 -17.29
C GLY A 202 -16.79 18.01 -16.63
N GLN A 203 -15.77 17.63 -17.38
CA GLN A 203 -14.79 16.61 -16.94
C GLN A 203 -13.50 17.22 -16.37
N GLY A 204 -13.47 18.49 -16.06
CA GLY A 204 -12.33 19.16 -15.43
C GLY A 204 -11.06 19.19 -16.28
N ILE A 205 -11.14 19.12 -17.61
CA ILE A 205 -9.95 19.25 -18.47
C ILE A 205 -9.33 20.64 -18.26
N GLY A 206 -8.02 20.66 -17.91
CA GLY A 206 -7.29 21.88 -17.56
C GLY A 206 -7.26 22.19 -16.06
N GLU A 207 -8.09 21.53 -15.26
CA GLU A 207 -8.02 21.62 -13.80
C GLU A 207 -6.71 21.03 -13.29
N ARG A 208 -6.22 21.56 -12.17
CA ARG A 208 -4.86 21.28 -11.72
C ARG A 208 -4.69 21.24 -10.22
N LEU A 209 -3.71 20.45 -9.82
CA LEU A 209 -3.11 20.45 -8.49
C LEU A 209 -1.67 20.90 -8.60
N GLU A 210 -1.22 21.73 -7.67
CA GLU A 210 0.17 22.17 -7.57
C GLU A 210 0.63 22.02 -6.12
N PHE A 211 1.72 21.33 -5.87
CA PHE A 211 2.20 21.02 -4.53
C PHE A 211 3.73 21.01 -4.45
N SER A 212 4.23 21.34 -3.28
CA SER A 212 5.65 21.20 -2.92
C SER A 212 5.93 19.76 -2.51
N LEU A 213 7.12 19.26 -2.79
CA LEU A 213 7.59 17.99 -2.21
C LEU A 213 8.19 18.17 -0.81
N LYS A 214 8.20 19.39 -0.30
CA LYS A 214 8.67 19.71 1.05
C LYS A 214 7.52 19.56 2.04
N LYS A 215 7.65 18.64 2.97
CA LYS A 215 6.71 18.54 4.09
C LYS A 215 6.80 19.79 4.98
N ASN A 216 5.65 20.29 5.45
CA ASN A 216 5.56 21.47 6.32
C ASN A 216 6.27 21.32 7.67
N ASN A 217 6.65 20.10 8.07
CA ASN A 217 7.45 19.82 9.26
C ASN A 217 8.82 19.26 8.91
N SER A 218 9.85 19.83 9.48
CA SER A 218 11.29 19.87 9.17
C SER A 218 12.09 18.57 8.91
N TYR A 219 11.48 17.39 8.93
CA TYR A 219 12.23 16.13 8.73
C TYR A 219 12.45 15.77 7.24
N ALA A 220 11.73 16.37 6.31
CA ALA A 220 11.85 16.10 4.88
C ALA A 220 13.18 16.58 4.25
N GLU A 221 13.92 17.44 4.90
CA GLU A 221 15.25 17.91 4.44
C GLU A 221 16.30 16.79 4.43
N VAL A 222 16.04 15.69 5.12
CA VAL A 222 16.99 14.57 5.29
C VAL A 222 16.99 13.61 4.08
N PHE A 223 15.93 13.60 3.28
CA PHE A 223 15.79 12.65 2.18
C PHE A 223 15.91 13.34 0.82
N GLY A 224 17.06 13.15 0.17
CA GLY A 224 17.39 13.82 -1.09
C GLY A 224 16.55 13.44 -2.29
N LYS A 225 15.90 12.28 -2.27
CA LYS A 225 15.14 11.72 -3.40
C LYS A 225 13.71 11.38 -2.99
N GLN A 226 12.77 11.58 -3.92
CA GLN A 226 11.34 11.38 -3.70
C GLN A 226 10.71 10.61 -4.87
N LYS A 227 9.73 9.79 -4.57
CA LYS A 227 8.78 9.19 -5.53
C LYS A 227 7.37 9.69 -5.23
N ILE A 228 6.54 9.79 -6.26
CA ILE A 228 5.13 10.18 -6.13
C ILE A 228 4.26 9.02 -6.61
N PHE A 229 3.33 8.63 -5.78
CA PHE A 229 2.31 7.65 -6.11
C PHE A 229 0.94 8.30 -6.13
N ILE A 230 0.14 7.92 -7.12
CA ILE A 230 -1.22 8.43 -7.32
C ILE A 230 -2.20 7.27 -7.39
N SER A 231 -3.32 7.42 -6.66
CA SER A 231 -4.52 6.60 -6.80
C SER A 231 -5.63 7.46 -7.38
N ILE A 232 -6.21 7.04 -8.48
CA ILE A 232 -7.22 7.82 -9.23
C ILE A 232 -8.65 7.38 -8.92
N GLY A 233 -9.60 8.26 -9.20
CA GLY A 233 -11.04 8.01 -9.08
C GLY A 233 -11.62 8.31 -7.70
N TYR A 234 -12.89 8.02 -7.55
CA TYR A 234 -13.57 8.09 -6.26
C TYR A 234 -13.55 6.68 -5.63
N VAL A 235 -12.64 6.43 -4.71
CA VAL A 235 -12.49 5.12 -4.07
C VAL A 235 -13.19 5.13 -2.72
N ASP A 236 -14.21 4.29 -2.59
CA ASP A 236 -14.91 4.02 -1.33
C ASP A 236 -15.16 2.51 -1.26
N TYR A 237 -14.51 1.82 -0.33
CA TYR A 237 -14.57 0.36 -0.24
C TYR A 237 -15.94 -0.16 0.21
N SER A 238 -16.75 0.67 0.82
CA SER A 238 -18.15 0.35 1.12
C SER A 238 -19.08 0.58 -0.09
N ARG A 239 -18.64 1.43 -1.02
CA ARG A 239 -19.34 1.85 -2.22
C ARG A 239 -18.44 1.81 -3.46
N PRO A 240 -17.92 0.63 -3.84
CA PRO A 240 -16.99 0.50 -4.97
C PRO A 240 -17.59 0.95 -6.31
N ASP A 241 -18.92 1.02 -6.40
CA ASP A 241 -19.63 1.56 -7.55
C ASP A 241 -19.29 3.04 -7.86
N LEU A 242 -18.84 3.81 -6.86
CA LEU A 242 -18.44 5.20 -7.04
C LEU A 242 -17.20 5.37 -7.92
N TYR A 243 -16.34 4.35 -7.99
CA TYR A 243 -15.16 4.41 -8.84
C TYR A 243 -15.53 4.57 -10.33
N ASN A 244 -16.38 3.69 -10.85
CA ASN A 244 -16.83 3.77 -12.24
C ASN A 244 -17.88 4.88 -12.47
N ALA A 245 -18.62 5.27 -11.42
CA ALA A 245 -19.63 6.31 -11.52
C ALA A 245 -19.05 7.70 -11.81
N ASN A 246 -17.83 8.00 -11.34
CA ASN A 246 -17.14 9.29 -11.50
C ASN A 246 -16.07 9.22 -12.58
N SER A 247 -15.72 10.37 -13.18
CA SER A 247 -14.58 10.46 -14.09
C SER A 247 -13.25 10.34 -13.34
N ARG A 248 -12.23 9.87 -14.03
CA ARG A 248 -10.89 9.61 -13.50
C ARG A 248 -9.82 10.13 -14.45
N PRO A 249 -8.71 10.73 -13.97
CA PRO A 249 -7.63 11.15 -14.86
C PRO A 249 -7.08 9.97 -15.67
N LYS A 250 -6.98 10.16 -16.99
CA LYS A 250 -6.35 9.21 -17.91
C LYS A 250 -4.98 9.69 -18.37
N ILE A 251 -4.86 11.00 -18.63
CA ILE A 251 -3.59 11.63 -18.96
C ILE A 251 -3.44 12.87 -18.07
N LEU A 252 -2.31 12.95 -17.38
CA LEU A 252 -1.89 14.13 -16.64
C LEU A 252 -0.68 14.77 -17.33
N SER A 253 -0.76 16.07 -17.62
CA SER A 253 0.42 16.85 -17.97
C SER A 253 1.17 17.20 -16.70
N VAL A 254 2.42 16.74 -16.58
CA VAL A 254 3.27 16.93 -15.41
C VAL A 254 4.26 18.06 -15.66
N TYR A 255 4.33 19.00 -14.72
CA TYR A 255 5.33 20.06 -14.69
C TYR A 255 6.17 19.91 -13.41
N ILE A 256 7.47 20.14 -13.55
CA ILE A 256 8.42 20.15 -12.44
C ILE A 256 9.03 21.55 -12.41
N ASN A 257 8.94 22.22 -11.27
CA ASN A 257 9.42 23.61 -11.09
C ASN A 257 8.89 24.54 -12.20
N ASN A 258 7.58 24.45 -12.47
CA ASN A 258 6.87 25.19 -13.53
C ASN A 258 7.29 24.88 -14.97
N THR A 259 8.21 23.95 -15.20
CA THR A 259 8.61 23.53 -16.54
C THR A 259 7.86 22.26 -16.91
N PHE A 260 7.24 22.24 -18.11
CA PHE A 260 6.60 21.04 -18.63
C PHE A 260 7.64 19.91 -18.73
N TYR A 261 7.30 18.76 -18.13
CA TYR A 261 8.15 17.59 -18.15
C TYR A 261 7.66 16.56 -19.17
N LYS A 262 6.46 16.04 -18.97
CA LYS A 262 5.81 15.09 -19.89
C LYS A 262 4.32 14.92 -19.59
N ASP A 263 3.62 14.30 -20.54
CA ASP A 263 2.32 13.72 -20.30
C ASP A 263 2.48 12.29 -19.75
N VAL A 264 1.78 12.00 -18.67
CA VAL A 264 1.76 10.69 -18.04
C VAL A 264 0.40 10.06 -18.27
N ARG A 265 0.39 8.88 -18.90
CA ARG A 265 -0.80 8.04 -19.01
C ARG A 265 -0.92 7.16 -17.77
N LEU A 266 -2.06 7.23 -17.13
CA LEU A 266 -2.42 6.39 -15.99
C LEU A 266 -3.27 5.21 -16.46
N GLU A 267 -3.15 4.09 -15.81
CA GLU A 267 -4.03 2.94 -16.00
C GLU A 267 -5.36 3.18 -15.26
N ASP A 268 -6.45 2.59 -15.78
CA ASP A 268 -7.79 2.70 -15.17
C ASP A 268 -7.93 1.72 -14.00
N THR A 269 -7.25 2.03 -12.92
CA THR A 269 -7.27 1.27 -11.67
C THR A 269 -7.19 2.20 -10.47
N SER A 270 -7.79 1.82 -9.37
CA SER A 270 -7.64 2.52 -8.09
C SER A 270 -6.33 2.21 -7.36
N ASP A 271 -5.52 1.29 -7.89
CA ASP A 271 -4.20 1.01 -7.33
C ASP A 271 -3.28 2.24 -7.38
N TYR A 272 -2.34 2.28 -6.45
CA TYR A 272 -1.31 3.31 -6.47
C TYR A 272 -0.33 3.08 -7.61
N GLN A 273 -0.22 4.06 -8.47
CA GLN A 273 0.67 4.07 -9.62
C GLN A 273 1.84 5.01 -9.37
N ASP A 274 3.08 4.56 -9.66
CA ASP A 274 4.25 5.45 -9.66
C ASP A 274 4.10 6.47 -10.80
N LEU A 275 3.87 7.72 -10.43
CA LEU A 275 3.59 8.80 -11.38
C LEU A 275 4.75 9.05 -12.33
N LEU A 276 5.99 8.90 -11.86
CA LEU A 276 7.22 9.16 -12.62
C LEU A 276 8.18 7.97 -12.52
N LYS A 277 7.79 6.84 -13.10
CA LYS A 277 8.55 5.57 -13.04
C LYS A 277 10.04 5.72 -13.38
N ASP A 278 10.36 6.61 -14.31
CA ASP A 278 11.68 6.85 -14.87
C ASP A 278 12.51 7.89 -14.09
N ARG A 279 11.94 8.50 -13.04
CA ARG A 279 12.57 9.62 -12.35
C ARG A 279 12.31 9.62 -10.85
N THR A 280 13.33 9.99 -10.10
CA THR A 280 13.20 10.48 -8.74
C THR A 280 13.29 12.01 -8.71
N LEU A 281 12.66 12.62 -7.73
CA LEU A 281 12.55 14.06 -7.56
C LEU A 281 13.36 14.53 -6.34
N ALA A 282 13.75 15.77 -6.33
CA ALA A 282 14.35 16.38 -5.14
C ALA A 282 13.24 16.87 -4.18
N ALA A 283 13.51 16.87 -2.88
CA ALA A 283 12.57 17.41 -1.87
C ALA A 283 12.25 18.90 -2.09
N SER A 284 13.12 19.64 -2.78
CA SER A 284 12.90 21.05 -3.15
C SER A 284 12.02 21.24 -4.39
N ASP A 285 11.69 20.17 -5.12
CA ASP A 285 10.89 20.30 -6.33
C ASP A 285 9.43 20.65 -6.01
N THR A 286 8.80 21.37 -6.92
CA THR A 286 7.36 21.62 -6.96
C THR A 286 6.77 20.88 -8.16
N ILE A 287 5.62 20.28 -7.95
CA ILE A 287 4.92 19.49 -8.96
C ILE A 287 3.60 20.15 -9.29
N LYS A 288 3.31 20.27 -10.58
CA LYS A 288 1.98 20.65 -11.05
C LYS A 288 1.44 19.56 -11.97
N LEU A 289 0.26 19.08 -11.64
CA LEU A 289 -0.51 18.08 -12.38
C LEU A 289 -1.69 18.78 -13.04
N VAL A 290 -1.84 18.64 -14.35
CA VAL A 290 -2.96 19.22 -15.10
C VAL A 290 -3.72 18.09 -15.78
N ILE A 291 -5.04 18.01 -15.60
CA ILE A 291 -5.90 17.03 -16.25
C ILE A 291 -5.92 17.31 -17.76
N LYS A 292 -5.44 16.37 -18.57
CA LYS A 292 -5.41 16.48 -20.03
C LYS A 292 -6.44 15.59 -20.74
N ASP A 293 -6.68 14.40 -20.19
CA ASP A 293 -7.66 13.42 -20.70
C ASP A 293 -8.19 12.59 -19.53
N VAL A 294 -9.41 12.05 -19.67
CA VAL A 294 -10.06 11.29 -18.59
C VAL A 294 -10.64 9.97 -19.09
N TYR A 295 -10.78 9.03 -18.19
CA TYR A 295 -11.72 7.93 -18.29
C TYR A 295 -13.09 8.49 -17.85
N PRO A 296 -14.10 8.54 -18.73
CA PRO A 296 -15.38 9.14 -18.39
C PRO A 296 -16.12 8.31 -17.33
N GLY A 297 -16.76 9.00 -16.41
CA GLY A 297 -17.65 8.38 -15.44
C GLY A 297 -18.97 7.95 -16.10
N GLU A 298 -19.54 6.86 -15.60
CA GLU A 298 -20.82 6.34 -16.08
C GLU A 298 -22.02 7.22 -15.68
N LYS A 299 -21.86 7.98 -14.59
CA LYS A 299 -22.96 8.75 -13.99
C LYS A 299 -22.62 10.22 -13.75
N TYR A 300 -21.41 10.52 -13.31
CA TYR A 300 -20.95 11.85 -12.95
C TYR A 300 -19.77 12.25 -13.82
N GLN A 301 -19.70 13.53 -14.16
CA GLN A 301 -18.61 14.07 -14.97
C GLN A 301 -17.43 14.52 -14.13
N ASP A 302 -17.63 14.73 -12.82
CA ASP A 302 -16.59 15.21 -11.92
C ASP A 302 -15.39 14.24 -11.92
N THR A 303 -14.21 14.77 -12.21
CA THR A 303 -12.97 13.98 -12.23
C THR A 303 -12.34 13.98 -10.85
N CYS A 304 -12.16 12.79 -10.31
CA CYS A 304 -11.67 12.60 -8.95
C CYS A 304 -10.27 11.96 -8.90
N ILE A 305 -9.47 12.39 -7.93
CA ILE A 305 -8.20 11.78 -7.52
C ILE A 305 -8.37 11.33 -6.08
N ASN A 306 -8.21 10.03 -5.84
CA ASN A 306 -8.40 9.45 -4.52
C ASN A 306 -7.31 9.86 -3.54
N ASP A 307 -6.04 9.77 -3.98
CA ASP A 307 -4.89 10.08 -3.13
C ASP A 307 -3.63 10.36 -3.95
N ILE A 308 -2.76 11.18 -3.40
CA ILE A 308 -1.39 11.39 -3.86
C ILE A 308 -0.49 11.33 -2.64
N PHE A 309 0.41 10.35 -2.61
CA PHE A 309 1.40 10.29 -1.55
C PHE A 309 2.83 10.38 -2.07
N ILE A 310 3.70 10.87 -1.22
CA ILE A 310 5.10 11.13 -1.51
C ILE A 310 5.93 10.18 -0.65
N LEU A 311 6.76 9.38 -1.30
CA LEU A 311 7.66 8.43 -0.67
C LEU A 311 9.09 8.94 -0.74
N PRO A 312 9.67 9.38 0.38
CA PRO A 312 11.09 9.66 0.46
C PRO A 312 11.91 8.37 0.28
N LEU A 313 12.97 8.45 -0.53
CA LEU A 313 13.94 7.37 -0.72
C LEU A 313 15.25 7.73 -0.05
N ARG A 314 15.89 6.75 0.56
CA ARG A 314 17.27 6.89 1.07
C ARG A 314 18.32 6.63 0.00
#